data_60a3043b09a62e79eefa01d4a80f2aa4
#
_entry.id   60a3043b09a62e79eefa01d4a80f2aa4
#
_cell.length_a   1.000
_cell.length_b   1.000
_cell.length_c   1.000
_cell.angle_alpha   90.00
_cell.angle_beta   90.00
_cell.angle_gamma   90.00
#
_symmetry.space_group_name_H-M   'P 1'
#
loop_
_entity.id
_entity.type
_entity.pdbx_description
1 polymer ?
#
loop_
_entity_poly.entity_id
_entity_poly.type
_entity_poly.pdbx_seq_one_letter_code
_entity_poly.pdbx_strand_id
1 'polypeptide(L)'
;MISSDDKERIIRHYLLINDIVTTIPVNVRAISMVELLETTFAAVYENSVAGADPLAENRTLLQTLAIYVNNEDIAKLIGANAASDLPKARFIEVRLFRRQDLAQHVASVAAITASLGPELAALLSTTKETYDARYRSGFSFSDLTANSVGVALASRAMQDRDSAIEMQKRLSELKAESDFMPEVGNNRDGLSESTFNAIYTDSNSTEYIQKMNEIREAIDAIPIFQGL
;
A
#
# COMPACT_ATOMS: atom_id res chain seq x y z
N MET A 1 -14.63 -15.87 3.01
CA MET A 1 -14.84 -16.04 1.54
C MET A 1 -15.25 -14.70 0.98
N ILE A 2 -14.63 -14.21 -0.10
CA ILE A 2 -14.96 -12.92 -0.72
C ILE A 2 -16.39 -13.01 -1.27
N SER A 3 -17.23 -11.98 -1.05
CA SER A 3 -18.60 -11.90 -1.55
C SER A 3 -18.65 -11.84 -3.10
N SER A 4 -19.82 -12.14 -3.69
CA SER A 4 -20.00 -12.00 -5.16
C SER A 4 -19.76 -10.56 -5.60
N ASP A 5 -20.31 -9.60 -4.87
CA ASP A 5 -20.20 -8.17 -5.18
C ASP A 5 -18.76 -7.67 -5.09
N ASP A 6 -17.99 -8.15 -4.08
CA ASP A 6 -16.57 -7.81 -3.97
C ASP A 6 -15.75 -8.44 -5.11
N LYS A 7 -16.09 -9.65 -5.56
CA LYS A 7 -15.44 -10.25 -6.74
C LYS A 7 -15.67 -9.41 -8.00
N GLU A 8 -16.88 -8.93 -8.21
CA GLU A 8 -17.20 -8.07 -9.36
C GLU A 8 -16.42 -6.75 -9.29
N ARG A 9 -16.29 -6.14 -8.09
CA ARG A 9 -15.46 -4.94 -7.87
C ARG A 9 -13.99 -5.21 -8.16
N ILE A 10 -13.45 -6.31 -7.64
CA ILE A 10 -12.05 -6.71 -7.88
C ILE A 10 -11.79 -6.91 -9.37
N ILE A 11 -12.70 -7.58 -10.10
CA ILE A 11 -12.57 -7.75 -11.55
C ILE A 11 -12.56 -6.39 -12.26
N ARG A 12 -13.45 -5.48 -11.89
CA ARG A 12 -13.49 -4.13 -12.46
C ARG A 12 -12.21 -3.35 -12.21
N HIS A 13 -11.68 -3.40 -10.98
CA HIS A 13 -10.41 -2.75 -10.64
C HIS A 13 -9.22 -3.38 -11.37
N TYR A 14 -9.21 -4.70 -11.51
CA TYR A 14 -8.16 -5.39 -12.27
C TYR A 14 -8.17 -5.02 -13.75
N LEU A 15 -9.36 -4.93 -14.36
CA LEU A 15 -9.50 -4.48 -15.75
C LEU A 15 -9.08 -3.01 -15.91
N LEU A 16 -9.42 -2.14 -14.96
CA LEU A 16 -8.95 -0.75 -14.93
C LEU A 16 -7.41 -0.69 -14.90
N ILE A 17 -6.75 -1.46 -14.04
CA ILE A 17 -5.29 -1.53 -13.99
C ILE A 17 -4.73 -2.06 -15.31
N ASN A 18 -5.36 -3.11 -15.89
CA ASN A 18 -4.96 -3.64 -17.20
C ASN A 18 -5.04 -2.56 -18.30
N ASP A 19 -6.10 -1.76 -18.32
CA ASP A 19 -6.28 -0.69 -19.28
C ASP A 19 -5.21 0.40 -19.11
N ILE A 20 -4.94 0.83 -17.86
CA ILE A 20 -3.88 1.79 -17.55
C ILE A 20 -2.53 1.29 -18.11
N VAL A 21 -2.12 0.07 -17.77
CA VAL A 21 -0.80 -0.43 -18.16
C VAL A 21 -0.68 -0.72 -19.66
N THR A 22 -1.81 -0.92 -20.34
CA THR A 22 -1.85 -1.11 -21.80
C THR A 22 -1.56 0.20 -22.53
N THR A 23 -1.89 1.35 -21.97
CA THR A 23 -1.58 2.68 -22.56
C THR A 23 -0.10 3.06 -22.41
N ILE A 24 0.61 2.47 -21.45
CA ILE A 24 2.02 2.78 -21.20
C ILE A 24 2.90 2.16 -22.29
N PRO A 25 3.86 2.91 -22.87
CA PRO A 25 4.75 2.39 -23.90
C PRO A 25 5.46 1.09 -23.49
N VAL A 26 5.63 0.16 -24.44
CA VAL A 26 6.19 -1.19 -24.16
C VAL A 26 7.64 -1.18 -23.66
N ASN A 27 8.37 -0.11 -23.91
CA ASN A 27 9.75 0.08 -23.44
C ASN A 27 9.84 0.61 -22.01
N VAL A 28 8.73 1.09 -21.42
CA VAL A 28 8.67 1.53 -20.01
C VAL A 28 8.63 0.28 -19.13
N ARG A 29 9.57 0.19 -18.19
CA ARG A 29 9.75 -0.95 -17.29
C ARG A 29 9.29 -0.69 -15.87
N ALA A 30 9.17 0.58 -15.47
CA ALA A 30 8.74 0.98 -14.15
C ALA A 30 7.92 2.27 -14.23
N ILE A 31 6.95 2.39 -13.30
CA ILE A 31 6.12 3.59 -13.08
C ILE A 31 6.14 3.96 -11.59
N SER A 32 5.82 5.20 -11.28
CA SER A 32 5.61 5.59 -9.88
C SER A 32 4.30 5.01 -9.34
N MET A 33 4.32 4.64 -8.07
CA MET A 33 3.08 4.24 -7.37
C MET A 33 2.06 5.38 -7.35
N VAL A 34 2.51 6.64 -7.32
CA VAL A 34 1.64 7.82 -7.36
C VAL A 34 0.82 7.87 -8.65
N GLU A 35 1.44 7.59 -9.82
CA GLU A 35 0.73 7.54 -11.10
C GLU A 35 -0.39 6.48 -11.10
N LEU A 36 -0.12 5.32 -10.50
CA LEU A 36 -1.10 4.25 -10.40
C LEU A 36 -2.22 4.60 -9.43
N LEU A 37 -1.90 5.17 -8.26
CA LEU A 37 -2.87 5.59 -7.26
C LEU A 37 -3.76 6.72 -7.78
N GLU A 38 -3.18 7.79 -8.37
CA GLU A 38 -3.92 8.92 -8.92
C GLU A 38 -5.02 8.41 -9.87
N THR A 39 -4.65 7.61 -10.85
CA THR A 39 -5.58 7.15 -11.89
C THR A 39 -6.63 6.18 -11.34
N THR A 40 -6.25 5.23 -10.50
CA THR A 40 -7.20 4.23 -9.96
C THR A 40 -8.16 4.86 -8.95
N PHE A 41 -7.67 5.75 -8.07
CA PHE A 41 -8.54 6.42 -7.10
C PHE A 41 -9.43 7.49 -7.73
N ALA A 42 -9.07 8.10 -8.87
CA ALA A 42 -9.96 8.96 -9.63
C ALA A 42 -11.21 8.18 -10.09
N ALA A 43 -11.04 7.01 -10.67
CA ALA A 43 -12.17 6.17 -11.11
C ALA A 43 -13.04 5.71 -9.93
N VAL A 44 -12.43 5.35 -8.80
CA VAL A 44 -13.15 4.91 -7.60
C VAL A 44 -13.90 6.08 -6.95
N TYR A 45 -13.33 7.26 -6.95
CA TYR A 45 -14.00 8.48 -6.48
C TYR A 45 -15.26 8.77 -7.30
N GLU A 46 -15.16 8.73 -8.63
CA GLU A 46 -16.32 8.90 -9.52
C GLU A 46 -17.42 7.87 -9.23
N ASN A 47 -17.07 6.60 -9.05
CA ASN A 47 -18.03 5.54 -8.70
C ASN A 47 -18.72 5.83 -7.35
N SER A 48 -17.96 6.27 -6.35
CA SER A 48 -18.49 6.54 -5.00
C SER A 48 -19.40 7.76 -4.98
N VAL A 49 -19.08 8.81 -5.73
CA VAL A 49 -19.95 9.98 -5.92
C VAL A 49 -21.22 9.60 -6.69
N ALA A 50 -21.15 8.66 -7.62
CA ALA A 50 -22.30 8.12 -8.34
C ALA A 50 -23.17 7.16 -7.51
N GLY A 51 -22.79 6.88 -6.24
CA GLY A 51 -23.61 6.11 -5.30
C GLY A 51 -23.08 4.72 -4.93
N ALA A 52 -21.90 4.32 -5.41
CA ALA A 52 -21.25 3.10 -4.95
C ALA A 52 -20.87 3.18 -3.44
N ASP A 53 -20.66 2.03 -2.82
CA ASP A 53 -20.17 1.95 -1.44
C ASP A 53 -18.67 2.26 -1.40
N PRO A 54 -18.24 3.43 -0.87
CA PRO A 54 -16.85 3.85 -0.91
C PRO A 54 -15.92 2.98 -0.07
N LEU A 55 -16.41 2.37 1.02
CA LEU A 55 -15.63 1.45 1.84
C LEU A 55 -15.34 0.15 1.09
N ALA A 56 -16.35 -0.40 0.41
CA ALA A 56 -16.18 -1.59 -0.42
C ALA A 56 -15.28 -1.31 -1.64
N GLU A 57 -15.42 -0.15 -2.28
CA GLU A 57 -14.55 0.29 -3.38
C GLU A 57 -13.09 0.39 -2.90
N ASN A 58 -12.82 1.09 -1.79
CA ASN A 58 -11.47 1.23 -1.24
C ASN A 58 -10.85 -0.12 -0.88
N ARG A 59 -11.58 -0.97 -0.13
CA ARG A 59 -11.08 -2.28 0.26
C ARG A 59 -10.69 -3.12 -0.94
N THR A 60 -11.56 -3.24 -1.92
CA THR A 60 -11.34 -4.10 -3.09
C THR A 60 -10.27 -3.53 -4.03
N LEU A 61 -10.17 -2.20 -4.17
CA LEU A 61 -9.07 -1.57 -4.91
C LEU A 61 -7.73 -1.83 -4.24
N LEU A 62 -7.61 -1.61 -2.92
CA LEU A 62 -6.35 -1.84 -2.20
C LEU A 62 -5.90 -3.31 -2.29
N GLN A 63 -6.83 -4.27 -2.21
CA GLN A 63 -6.55 -5.70 -2.44
C GLN A 63 -6.04 -5.96 -3.86
N THR A 64 -6.67 -5.36 -4.88
CA THR A 64 -6.29 -5.54 -6.27
C THR A 64 -4.93 -4.91 -6.58
N LEU A 65 -4.66 -3.71 -6.04
CA LEU A 65 -3.36 -3.04 -6.13
C LEU A 65 -2.25 -3.90 -5.52
N ALA A 66 -2.49 -4.51 -4.35
CA ALA A 66 -1.50 -5.39 -3.73
C ALA A 66 -1.15 -6.60 -4.61
N ILE A 67 -2.13 -7.22 -5.26
CA ILE A 67 -1.91 -8.31 -6.21
C ILE A 67 -1.05 -7.83 -7.39
N TYR A 68 -1.40 -6.69 -8.00
CA TYR A 68 -0.68 -6.19 -9.16
C TYR A 68 0.76 -5.76 -8.83
N VAL A 69 0.95 -4.95 -7.77
CA VAL A 69 2.26 -4.43 -7.35
C VAL A 69 3.23 -5.54 -6.96
N ASN A 70 2.73 -6.65 -6.40
CA ASN A 70 3.53 -7.83 -6.07
C ASN A 70 3.67 -8.84 -7.23
N ASN A 71 3.15 -8.53 -8.42
CA ASN A 71 3.16 -9.42 -9.57
C ASN A 71 2.53 -10.80 -9.27
N GLU A 72 1.43 -10.78 -8.54
CA GLU A 72 0.71 -11.97 -8.13
C GLU A 72 -0.48 -12.25 -9.06
N ASP A 73 -0.93 -13.51 -9.06
CA ASP A 73 -2.10 -13.91 -9.85
C ASP A 73 -3.40 -13.44 -9.17
N ILE A 74 -4.27 -12.76 -9.92
CA ILE A 74 -5.58 -12.31 -9.44
C ILE A 74 -6.48 -13.47 -8.98
N ALA A 75 -6.21 -14.68 -9.47
CA ALA A 75 -6.88 -15.90 -9.03
C ALA A 75 -6.75 -16.14 -7.50
N LYS A 76 -5.71 -15.59 -6.86
CA LYS A 76 -5.53 -15.66 -5.40
C LYS A 76 -6.66 -14.93 -4.65
N LEU A 77 -7.25 -13.90 -5.25
CA LEU A 77 -8.38 -13.17 -4.67
C LEU A 77 -9.73 -13.76 -5.08
N ILE A 78 -9.95 -13.94 -6.38
CA ILE A 78 -11.30 -14.27 -6.90
C ILE A 78 -11.50 -15.75 -7.19
N GLY A 79 -10.42 -16.55 -7.17
CA GLY A 79 -10.42 -17.97 -7.51
C GLY A 79 -10.16 -18.22 -9.00
N ALA A 80 -9.59 -19.39 -9.31
CA ALA A 80 -9.13 -19.73 -10.66
C ALA A 80 -10.24 -19.66 -11.72
N ASN A 81 -11.45 -20.13 -11.40
CA ASN A 81 -12.57 -20.13 -12.35
C ASN A 81 -13.01 -18.71 -12.76
N ALA A 82 -13.03 -17.78 -11.79
CA ALA A 82 -13.39 -16.39 -12.09
C ALA A 82 -12.28 -15.62 -12.81
N ALA A 83 -11.04 -16.06 -12.67
CA ALA A 83 -9.87 -15.45 -13.30
C ALA A 83 -9.59 -15.97 -14.71
N SER A 84 -10.15 -17.14 -15.10
CA SER A 84 -9.82 -17.82 -16.36
C SER A 84 -10.06 -17.00 -17.62
N ASP A 85 -11.07 -16.16 -17.62
CA ASP A 85 -11.48 -15.36 -18.76
C ASP A 85 -10.93 -13.93 -18.75
N LEU A 86 -10.15 -13.57 -17.71
CA LEU A 86 -9.58 -12.24 -17.59
C LEU A 86 -8.28 -12.13 -18.41
N PRO A 87 -8.04 -10.98 -19.05
CA PRO A 87 -6.75 -10.72 -19.69
C PRO A 87 -5.65 -10.73 -18.63
N LYS A 88 -4.48 -11.28 -18.97
CA LYS A 88 -3.32 -11.15 -18.11
C LYS A 88 -2.73 -9.75 -18.27
N ALA A 89 -2.88 -8.91 -17.26
CA ALA A 89 -2.29 -7.57 -17.25
C ALA A 89 -0.77 -7.64 -17.42
N ARG A 90 -0.23 -6.78 -18.29
CA ARG A 90 1.22 -6.64 -18.43
C ARG A 90 1.80 -6.13 -17.12
N PHE A 91 2.77 -6.86 -16.56
CA PHE A 91 3.47 -6.39 -15.38
C PHE A 91 4.43 -5.24 -15.75
N ILE A 92 4.28 -4.13 -15.05
CA ILE A 92 5.21 -3.01 -15.02
C ILE A 92 5.61 -2.83 -13.56
N GLU A 93 6.89 -2.72 -13.28
CA GLU A 93 7.39 -2.54 -11.94
C GLU A 93 6.87 -1.22 -11.35
N VAL A 94 6.26 -1.27 -10.16
CA VAL A 94 5.75 -0.10 -9.45
C VAL A 94 6.77 0.29 -8.37
N ARG A 95 7.14 1.57 -8.33
CA ARG A 95 8.19 2.08 -7.43
C ARG A 95 7.70 3.26 -6.59
N LEU A 96 8.29 3.40 -5.41
CA LEU A 96 8.32 4.62 -4.59
C LEU A 96 9.77 4.99 -4.31
N PHE A 97 10.16 6.25 -4.55
CA PHE A 97 11.54 6.71 -4.41
C PHE A 97 12.54 5.79 -5.13
N ARG A 98 12.20 5.33 -6.35
CA ARG A 98 12.95 4.39 -7.19
C ARG A 98 13.11 2.98 -6.61
N ARG A 99 12.42 2.65 -5.52
CA ARG A 99 12.45 1.35 -4.85
C ARG A 99 11.14 0.62 -5.06
N GLN A 100 11.20 -0.60 -5.60
CA GLN A 100 10.05 -1.48 -5.78
C GLN A 100 9.56 -2.04 -4.45
N ASP A 101 10.47 -2.40 -3.56
CA ASP A 101 10.16 -2.96 -2.24
C ASP A 101 9.28 -2.02 -1.41
N LEU A 102 9.53 -0.70 -1.43
CA LEU A 102 8.69 0.27 -0.74
C LEU A 102 7.24 0.26 -1.25
N ALA A 103 7.05 0.23 -2.57
CA ALA A 103 5.71 0.13 -3.16
C ALA A 103 5.01 -1.18 -2.78
N GLN A 104 5.75 -2.30 -2.76
CA GLN A 104 5.24 -3.61 -2.34
C GLN A 104 4.84 -3.61 -0.86
N HIS A 105 5.64 -3.02 0.02
CA HIS A 105 5.33 -2.88 1.45
C HIS A 105 4.06 -2.06 1.66
N VAL A 106 3.97 -0.86 1.07
CA VAL A 106 2.76 -0.02 1.16
C VAL A 106 1.53 -0.77 0.69
N ALA A 107 1.56 -1.34 -0.52
CA ALA A 107 0.40 -2.00 -1.11
C ALA A 107 -0.06 -3.22 -0.30
N SER A 108 0.89 -4.06 0.13
CA SER A 108 0.59 -5.26 0.91
C SER A 108 -0.02 -4.92 2.27
N VAL A 109 0.58 -3.96 2.99
CA VAL A 109 0.10 -3.58 4.32
C VAL A 109 -1.22 -2.83 4.23
N ALA A 110 -1.43 -1.99 3.22
CA ALA A 110 -2.72 -1.34 3.00
C ALA A 110 -3.84 -2.36 2.74
N ALA A 111 -3.59 -3.39 1.92
CA ALA A 111 -4.57 -4.45 1.68
C ALA A 111 -4.90 -5.28 2.93
N ILE A 112 -3.89 -5.59 3.74
CA ILE A 112 -4.06 -6.30 5.02
C ILE A 112 -4.87 -5.43 5.99
N THR A 113 -4.52 -4.15 6.13
CA THR A 113 -5.20 -3.20 7.01
C THR A 113 -6.67 -3.04 6.63
N ALA A 114 -6.95 -2.86 5.33
CA ALA A 114 -8.31 -2.74 4.81
C ALA A 114 -9.16 -4.01 5.01
N SER A 115 -8.51 -5.17 5.16
CA SER A 115 -9.18 -6.47 5.30
C SER A 115 -9.34 -6.92 6.75
N LEU A 116 -8.37 -6.62 7.62
CA LEU A 116 -8.23 -7.21 8.95
C LEU A 116 -8.08 -6.16 10.07
N GLY A 117 -7.90 -4.90 9.74
CA GLY A 117 -7.68 -3.81 10.67
C GLY A 117 -6.21 -3.47 10.93
N PRO A 118 -5.96 -2.26 11.47
CA PRO A 118 -4.62 -1.69 11.60
C PRO A 118 -3.74 -2.40 12.64
N GLU A 119 -4.31 -2.90 13.73
CA GLU A 119 -3.54 -3.54 14.82
C GLU A 119 -2.88 -4.82 14.34
N LEU A 120 -3.62 -5.67 13.59
CA LEU A 120 -3.07 -6.91 13.07
C LEU A 120 -2.05 -6.65 11.95
N ALA A 121 -2.29 -5.66 11.10
CA ALA A 121 -1.35 -5.26 10.06
C ALA A 121 -0.02 -4.76 10.65
N ALA A 122 -0.06 -3.92 11.70
CA ALA A 122 1.13 -3.43 12.40
C ALA A 122 1.91 -4.56 13.07
N LEU A 123 1.21 -5.52 13.71
CA LEU A 123 1.84 -6.68 14.31
C LEU A 123 2.58 -7.54 13.28
N LEU A 124 1.95 -7.85 12.15
CA LEU A 124 2.55 -8.65 11.08
C LEU A 124 3.77 -7.96 10.46
N SER A 125 3.68 -6.63 10.25
CA SER A 125 4.77 -5.80 9.75
C SER A 125 6.00 -5.85 10.67
N THR A 126 5.83 -5.58 11.95
CA THR A 126 6.92 -5.59 12.93
C THR A 126 7.54 -6.98 13.08
N THR A 127 6.71 -8.03 13.06
CA THR A 127 7.18 -9.43 13.13
C THR A 127 8.05 -9.77 11.92
N LYS A 128 7.66 -9.34 10.70
CA LYS A 128 8.43 -9.55 9.48
C LYS A 128 9.80 -8.87 9.58
N GLU A 129 9.86 -7.59 9.96
CA GLU A 129 11.13 -6.86 10.05
C GLU A 129 12.09 -7.48 11.09
N THR A 130 11.56 -7.96 12.22
CA THR A 130 12.34 -8.68 13.23
C THR A 130 12.89 -10.00 12.69
N TYR A 131 12.09 -10.73 11.90
CA TYR A 131 12.53 -11.96 11.25
C TYR A 131 13.62 -11.69 10.19
N ASP A 132 13.45 -10.67 9.36
CA ASP A 132 14.41 -10.30 8.31
C ASP A 132 15.74 -9.80 8.92
N ALA A 133 15.72 -9.10 10.06
CA ALA A 133 16.91 -8.73 10.80
C ALA A 133 17.75 -9.95 11.22
N ARG A 134 17.06 -11.02 11.63
CA ARG A 134 17.70 -12.25 12.13
C ARG A 134 18.20 -13.16 11.02
N TYR A 135 17.44 -13.29 9.93
CA TYR A 135 17.62 -14.41 9.00
C TYR A 135 17.83 -14.01 7.53
N ARG A 136 17.62 -12.74 7.13
CA ARG A 136 17.58 -12.34 5.72
C ARG A 136 18.26 -11.00 5.42
N SER A 137 17.47 -10.03 4.97
CA SER A 137 17.90 -8.73 4.43
C SER A 137 18.38 -7.73 5.49
N GLY A 138 18.15 -8.04 6.77
CA GLY A 138 18.34 -7.12 7.86
C GLY A 138 17.11 -6.26 8.15
N PHE A 139 17.11 -5.59 9.30
CA PHE A 139 16.05 -4.70 9.73
C PHE A 139 16.08 -3.39 8.94
N SER A 140 14.94 -2.93 8.45
CA SER A 140 14.82 -1.76 7.58
C SER A 140 13.80 -0.75 8.14
N PHE A 141 14.26 0.45 8.47
CA PHE A 141 13.36 1.55 8.84
C PHE A 141 12.63 2.15 7.64
N SER A 142 13.18 2.02 6.43
CA SER A 142 12.47 2.41 5.21
C SER A 142 11.25 1.51 4.96
N ASP A 143 11.40 0.20 5.17
CA ASP A 143 10.29 -0.75 5.04
C ASP A 143 9.23 -0.53 6.12
N LEU A 144 9.65 -0.24 7.37
CA LEU A 144 8.71 0.14 8.44
C LEU A 144 7.98 1.45 8.13
N THR A 145 8.65 2.42 7.51
CA THR A 145 8.00 3.66 7.06
C THR A 145 6.94 3.34 5.99
N ALA A 146 7.28 2.55 4.98
CA ALA A 146 6.35 2.11 3.94
C ALA A 146 5.15 1.33 4.52
N ASN A 147 5.42 0.41 5.46
CA ASN A 147 4.39 -0.33 6.19
C ASN A 147 3.45 0.63 6.95
N SER A 148 4.01 1.63 7.65
CA SER A 148 3.24 2.61 8.41
C SER A 148 2.39 3.50 7.51
N VAL A 149 2.88 3.86 6.32
CA VAL A 149 2.08 4.55 5.27
C VAL A 149 0.92 3.67 4.81
N GLY A 150 1.15 2.39 4.57
CA GLY A 150 0.09 1.44 4.21
C GLY A 150 -1.01 1.34 5.29
N VAL A 151 -0.61 1.30 6.57
CA VAL A 151 -1.57 1.34 7.70
C VAL A 151 -2.32 2.67 7.72
N ALA A 152 -1.63 3.80 7.62
CA ALA A 152 -2.24 5.13 7.65
C ALA A 152 -3.25 5.34 6.51
N LEU A 153 -2.88 4.94 5.29
CA LEU A 153 -3.72 4.99 4.11
C LEU A 153 -5.02 4.21 4.33
N ALA A 154 -4.90 2.92 4.63
CA ALA A 154 -6.07 2.06 4.72
C ALA A 154 -6.93 2.37 5.97
N SER A 155 -6.34 2.76 7.10
CA SER A 155 -7.12 3.15 8.28
C SER A 155 -8.05 4.33 7.99
N ARG A 156 -7.55 5.35 7.29
CA ARG A 156 -8.36 6.52 6.91
C ARG A 156 -9.35 6.20 5.80
N ALA A 157 -8.92 5.43 4.79
CA ALA A 157 -9.77 5.02 3.67
C ALA A 157 -10.91 4.08 4.10
N MET A 158 -10.83 3.47 5.29
CA MET A 158 -11.80 2.50 5.82
C MET A 158 -12.51 2.98 7.09
N GLN A 159 -12.28 4.22 7.54
CA GLN A 159 -12.80 4.73 8.81
C GLN A 159 -14.33 4.87 8.78
N ASP A 160 -14.84 5.62 7.83
CA ASP A 160 -16.27 5.84 7.58
C ASP A 160 -16.49 6.29 6.12
N ARG A 161 -17.76 6.52 5.74
CA ARG A 161 -18.13 6.90 4.37
C ARG A 161 -17.49 8.21 3.91
N ASP A 162 -17.49 9.22 4.76
CA ASP A 162 -17.04 10.57 4.39
C ASP A 162 -15.51 10.60 4.29
N SER A 163 -14.81 10.00 5.25
CA SER A 163 -13.37 9.80 5.22
C SER A 163 -12.93 8.96 4.01
N ALA A 164 -13.69 7.93 3.65
CA ALA A 164 -13.41 7.10 2.48
C ALA A 164 -13.46 7.90 1.18
N ILE A 165 -14.50 8.71 0.98
CA ILE A 165 -14.66 9.56 -0.21
C ILE A 165 -13.59 10.65 -0.25
N GLU A 166 -13.32 11.31 0.88
CA GLU A 166 -12.28 12.34 0.96
C GLU A 166 -10.90 11.75 0.66
N MET A 167 -10.61 10.55 1.15
CA MET A 167 -9.36 9.87 0.87
C MET A 167 -9.21 9.50 -0.61
N GLN A 168 -10.29 9.04 -1.26
CA GLN A 168 -10.32 8.79 -2.71
C GLN A 168 -10.00 10.07 -3.48
N LYS A 169 -10.62 11.19 -3.12
CA LYS A 169 -10.38 12.50 -3.74
C LYS A 169 -8.92 12.91 -3.60
N ARG A 170 -8.36 12.89 -2.38
CA ARG A 170 -6.97 13.29 -2.15
C ARG A 170 -5.97 12.42 -2.91
N LEU A 171 -6.22 11.11 -2.97
CA LEU A 171 -5.37 10.19 -3.73
C LEU A 171 -5.48 10.40 -5.24
N SER A 172 -6.62 10.83 -5.75
CA SER A 172 -6.79 11.19 -7.16
C SER A 172 -6.11 12.51 -7.56
N GLU A 173 -5.66 13.30 -6.59
CA GLU A 173 -5.01 14.60 -6.79
C GLU A 173 -3.49 14.56 -6.54
N LEU A 174 -2.90 13.40 -6.24
CA LEU A 174 -1.46 13.23 -6.00
C LEU A 174 -0.63 13.71 -7.20
N LYS A 175 0.52 14.36 -6.92
CA LYS A 175 1.42 14.86 -7.96
C LYS A 175 2.86 14.36 -7.79
N ALA A 176 3.28 14.08 -6.56
CA ALA A 176 4.62 13.64 -6.24
C ALA A 176 4.62 12.54 -5.19
N GLU A 177 5.70 11.78 -5.12
CA GLU A 177 5.85 10.72 -4.12
C GLU A 177 5.88 11.27 -2.69
N SER A 178 6.40 12.49 -2.50
CA SER A 178 6.38 13.21 -1.23
C SER A 178 4.98 13.62 -0.75
N ASP A 179 3.98 13.68 -1.64
CA ASP A 179 2.57 13.93 -1.28
C ASP A 179 1.93 12.71 -0.62
N PHE A 180 2.58 11.54 -0.73
CA PHE A 180 2.05 10.25 -0.32
C PHE A 180 2.88 9.56 0.77
N MET A 181 4.21 9.70 0.73
CA MET A 181 5.11 9.02 1.64
C MET A 181 6.29 9.94 2.03
N PRO A 182 6.75 9.92 3.31
CA PRO A 182 7.95 10.66 3.69
C PRO A 182 9.18 10.12 2.96
N GLU A 183 10.16 11.00 2.68
CA GLU A 183 11.45 10.57 2.15
C GLU A 183 12.18 9.65 3.13
N VAL A 184 12.73 8.55 2.62
CA VAL A 184 13.41 7.51 3.41
C VAL A 184 14.94 7.51 3.26
N GLY A 185 15.50 8.42 2.48
CA GLY A 185 16.93 8.44 2.13
C GLY A 185 17.91 8.51 3.30
N ASN A 186 17.47 8.96 4.49
CA ASN A 186 18.26 9.03 5.70
C ASN A 186 17.99 7.87 6.68
N ASN A 187 17.12 6.92 6.34
CA ASN A 187 16.85 5.79 7.19
C ASN A 187 18.02 4.79 7.16
N ARG A 188 18.17 4.08 8.27
CA ARG A 188 19.12 2.96 8.34
C ARG A 188 18.40 1.69 7.90
N ASP A 189 18.90 1.09 6.85
CA ASP A 189 18.37 -0.16 6.29
C ASP A 189 19.43 -1.26 6.35
N GLY A 190 18.98 -2.53 6.29
CA GLY A 190 19.87 -3.68 6.29
C GLY A 190 20.60 -3.91 7.62
N LEU A 191 20.03 -3.48 8.75
CA LEU A 191 20.63 -3.69 10.06
C LEU A 191 20.56 -5.17 10.45
N SER A 192 21.74 -5.79 10.66
CA SER A 192 21.78 -7.12 11.25
C SER A 192 21.21 -7.10 12.68
N GLU A 193 20.77 -8.27 13.18
CA GLU A 193 20.27 -8.39 14.55
C GLU A 193 21.28 -7.82 15.57
N SER A 194 22.57 -8.12 15.42
CA SER A 194 23.60 -7.60 16.31
C SER A 194 23.75 -6.08 16.24
N THR A 195 23.66 -5.51 15.05
CA THR A 195 23.73 -4.05 14.88
C THR A 195 22.47 -3.37 15.41
N PHE A 196 21.29 -3.94 15.14
CA PHE A 196 20.02 -3.46 15.69
C PHE A 196 20.05 -3.46 17.22
N ASN A 197 20.42 -4.58 17.84
CA ASN A 197 20.48 -4.69 19.30
C ASN A 197 21.53 -3.76 19.94
N ALA A 198 22.65 -3.48 19.25
CA ALA A 198 23.65 -2.54 19.73
C ALA A 198 23.16 -1.08 19.76
N ILE A 199 22.23 -0.71 18.88
CA ILE A 199 21.69 0.65 18.75
C ILE A 199 20.37 0.80 19.52
N TYR A 200 19.47 -0.15 19.37
CA TYR A 200 18.08 -0.08 19.83
C TYR A 200 17.76 -1.04 20.98
N THR A 201 18.70 -1.93 21.35
CA THR A 201 18.50 -2.98 22.35
C THR A 201 17.37 -3.95 21.95
N ASP A 202 16.15 -3.45 21.89
CA ASP A 202 14.96 -4.14 21.38
C ASP A 202 13.87 -3.14 20.91
N SER A 203 12.75 -3.65 20.46
CA SER A 203 11.62 -2.84 19.98
C SER A 203 10.86 -2.06 21.08
N ASN A 204 11.22 -2.23 22.36
CA ASN A 204 10.63 -1.49 23.49
C ASN A 204 11.59 -0.43 24.04
N SER A 205 12.80 -0.31 23.48
CA SER A 205 13.77 0.71 23.91
C SER A 205 13.27 2.12 23.60
N THR A 206 13.76 3.08 24.38
CA THR A 206 13.43 4.49 24.18
C THR A 206 13.84 4.96 22.79
N GLU A 207 15.01 4.54 22.32
CA GLU A 207 15.57 4.90 21.01
C GLU A 207 14.70 4.36 19.85
N TYR A 208 14.23 3.13 19.97
CA TYR A 208 13.32 2.55 18.96
C TYR A 208 11.97 3.25 18.95
N ILE A 209 11.36 3.44 20.13
CA ILE A 209 10.08 4.14 20.27
C ILE A 209 10.18 5.57 19.73
N GLN A 210 11.27 6.28 20.03
CA GLN A 210 11.52 7.61 19.48
C GLN A 210 11.56 7.58 17.95
N LYS A 211 12.30 6.62 17.36
CA LYS A 211 12.37 6.49 15.89
C LYS A 211 11.02 6.19 15.27
N MET A 212 10.21 5.35 15.90
CA MET A 212 8.84 5.06 15.43
C MET A 212 7.91 6.27 15.54
N ASN A 213 8.08 7.10 16.57
CA ASN A 213 7.34 8.36 16.71
C ASN A 213 7.73 9.37 15.62
N GLU A 214 9.03 9.52 15.32
CA GLU A 214 9.51 10.36 14.22
C GLU A 214 8.88 9.94 12.88
N ILE A 215 8.82 8.64 12.60
CA ILE A 215 8.16 8.10 11.39
C ILE A 215 6.68 8.47 11.38
N ARG A 216 5.99 8.28 12.49
CA ARG A 216 4.55 8.60 12.61
C ARG A 216 4.29 10.09 12.40
N GLU A 217 5.05 10.95 13.07
CA GLU A 217 4.94 12.40 12.92
C GLU A 217 5.21 12.85 11.48
N ALA A 218 6.19 12.25 10.81
CA ALA A 218 6.48 12.54 9.41
C ALA A 218 5.32 12.13 8.48
N ILE A 219 4.64 11.01 8.74
CA ILE A 219 3.46 10.57 7.99
C ILE A 219 2.27 11.50 8.27
N ASP A 220 2.00 11.82 9.54
CA ASP A 220 0.89 12.68 9.93
C ASP A 220 1.07 14.13 9.44
N ALA A 221 2.29 14.55 9.13
CA ALA A 221 2.58 15.85 8.51
C ALA A 221 2.22 15.91 7.01
N ILE A 222 2.02 14.78 6.35
CA ILE A 222 1.64 14.75 4.91
C ILE A 222 0.19 15.19 4.75
N PRO A 223 -0.11 16.17 3.87
CA PRO A 223 -1.45 16.75 3.75
C PRO A 223 -2.58 15.76 3.51
N ILE A 224 -2.35 14.69 2.73
CA ILE A 224 -3.39 13.68 2.47
C ILE A 224 -3.87 12.94 3.72
N PHE A 225 -3.05 12.92 4.78
CA PHE A 225 -3.38 12.23 6.03
C PHE A 225 -3.91 13.16 7.13
N GLN A 226 -3.96 14.48 6.89
CA GLN A 226 -4.40 15.45 7.90
C GLN A 226 -5.92 15.62 7.91
N GLY A 227 -6.51 15.77 9.11
CA GLY A 227 -7.90 16.20 9.29
C GLY A 227 -8.97 15.18 8.83
N LEU A 228 -8.63 13.90 8.80
CA LEU A 228 -9.56 12.79 8.54
C LEU A 228 -9.85 12.03 9.82
#